data_b0caedb2e370b2bed5b3f4c9b6700adc
#
_entry.id   b0caedb2e370b2bed5b3f4c9b6700adc
#
_cell.length_a   1.000
_cell.length_b   1.000
_cell.length_c   1.000
_cell.angle_alpha   90.00
_cell.angle_beta   90.00
_cell.angle_gamma   90.00
#
_symmetry.space_group_name_H-M   'P 1'
#
loop_
_entity.id
_entity.type
_entity.pdbx_description
1 polymer ?
#
loop_
_entity_poly.entity_id
_entity_poly.type
_entity_poly.pdbx_seq_one_letter_code
_entity_poly.pdbx_strand_id
1 'polypeptide(L)'
;MIQIETVGTRIIIRIREKASFPSGDATFRKSFLPAIAKLRESLNDVEGRIVVAGHTDNIPIKTARFRSNWELSSSRAVSVVHELLEGGTLDPGRFVIEGHGDAHPLTTNDTPENRALNRRVEMTIEQGRDEEPLPDEPIARLETNVSGSSPATVNETRVVAPVIPAPAVPGPTTP
;
A
#
# COMPACT_ATOMS: atom_id res chain seq x y z
N MET A 1 -13.59 -0.41 16.38
CA MET A 1 -14.61 -1.47 16.32
C MET A 1 -14.36 -2.28 15.05
N ILE A 2 -14.46 -3.59 15.12
CA ILE A 2 -14.40 -4.53 13.98
C ILE A 2 -15.82 -4.74 13.48
N GLN A 3 -16.02 -4.76 12.17
CA GLN A 3 -17.27 -5.13 11.50
C GLN A 3 -16.99 -6.33 10.60
N ILE A 4 -17.88 -7.30 10.57
CA ILE A 4 -17.77 -8.50 9.74
C ILE A 4 -19.01 -8.58 8.87
N GLU A 5 -18.82 -8.80 7.58
CA GLU A 5 -19.86 -8.93 6.57
C GLU A 5 -19.54 -10.13 5.69
N THR A 6 -20.53 -10.91 5.31
CA THR A 6 -20.37 -12.03 4.38
C THR A 6 -21.10 -11.72 3.09
N VAL A 7 -20.39 -11.78 1.96
CA VAL A 7 -20.93 -11.51 0.62
C VAL A 7 -20.55 -12.66 -0.31
N GLY A 8 -21.50 -13.56 -0.55
CA GLY A 8 -21.25 -14.80 -1.31
C GLY A 8 -20.20 -15.67 -0.62
N THR A 9 -19.11 -16.00 -1.32
CA THR A 9 -17.98 -16.78 -0.81
C THR A 9 -16.89 -15.92 -0.15
N ARG A 10 -17.14 -14.62 0.04
CA ARG A 10 -16.18 -13.70 0.65
C ARG A 10 -16.63 -13.28 2.04
N ILE A 11 -15.69 -13.27 2.96
CA ILE A 11 -15.86 -12.70 4.30
C ILE A 11 -15.05 -11.40 4.33
N ILE A 12 -15.73 -10.29 4.62
CA ILE A 12 -15.11 -8.95 4.67
C ILE A 12 -15.06 -8.50 6.12
N ILE A 13 -13.87 -8.21 6.63
CA ILE A 13 -13.61 -7.76 7.98
C ILE A 13 -13.07 -6.33 7.91
N ARG A 14 -13.82 -5.36 8.43
CA ARG A 14 -13.41 -3.95 8.46
C ARG A 14 -12.94 -3.53 9.84
N ILE A 15 -11.71 -3.05 9.92
CA ILE A 15 -11.06 -2.55 11.12
C ILE A 15 -10.96 -1.04 11.02
N ARG A 16 -11.69 -0.30 11.87
CA ARG A 16 -11.65 1.16 11.86
C ARG A 16 -10.36 1.70 12.48
N GLU A 17 -9.75 2.71 11.84
CA GLU A 17 -8.52 3.35 12.30
C GLU A 17 -8.58 3.76 13.77
N LYS A 18 -9.61 4.50 14.18
CA LYS A 18 -9.74 5.05 15.54
C LYS A 18 -9.56 4.02 16.64
N ALA A 19 -9.95 2.76 16.39
CA ALA A 19 -9.81 1.69 17.36
C ALA A 19 -8.41 1.07 17.35
N SER A 20 -7.77 1.00 16.18
CA SER A 20 -6.56 0.19 15.92
C SER A 20 -5.28 1.01 15.89
N PHE A 21 -5.31 2.25 15.37
CA PHE A 21 -4.12 3.08 15.17
C PHE A 21 -4.28 4.47 15.79
N PRO A 22 -3.18 5.13 16.23
CA PRO A 22 -3.16 6.56 16.41
C PRO A 22 -3.36 7.30 15.08
N SER A 23 -3.82 8.55 15.13
CA SER A 23 -3.97 9.36 13.92
C SER A 23 -2.63 9.55 13.22
N GLY A 24 -2.59 9.34 11.91
CA GLY A 24 -1.37 9.47 11.11
C GLY A 24 -0.27 8.46 11.43
N ASP A 25 -0.58 7.37 12.13
CA ASP A 25 0.36 6.31 12.50
C ASP A 25 -0.08 4.95 11.93
N ALA A 26 0.86 4.03 11.81
CA ALA A 26 0.66 2.64 11.42
C ALA A 26 1.06 1.64 12.52
N THR A 27 1.42 2.12 13.72
CA THR A 27 1.70 1.28 14.88
C THR A 27 0.41 0.98 15.63
N PHE A 28 0.14 -0.29 15.93
CA PHE A 28 -1.06 -0.68 16.66
C PHE A 28 -1.14 -0.06 18.05
N ARG A 29 -2.35 0.30 18.44
CA ARG A 29 -2.66 0.58 19.86
C ARG A 29 -2.57 -0.72 20.66
N LYS A 30 -1.88 -0.72 21.78
CA LYS A 30 -1.77 -1.90 22.68
C LYS A 30 -3.13 -2.47 23.08
N SER A 31 -4.14 -1.60 23.24
CA SER A 31 -5.52 -2.01 23.55
C SER A 31 -6.21 -2.82 22.44
N PHE A 32 -5.69 -2.79 21.22
CA PHE A 32 -6.27 -3.50 20.09
C PHE A 32 -5.62 -4.89 19.84
N LEU A 33 -4.42 -5.15 20.37
CA LEU A 33 -3.70 -6.42 20.20
C LEU A 33 -4.53 -7.66 20.62
N PRO A 34 -5.31 -7.66 21.71
CA PRO A 34 -6.14 -8.81 22.04
C PRO A 34 -7.22 -9.13 20.98
N ALA A 35 -7.72 -8.11 20.28
CA ALA A 35 -8.71 -8.30 19.22
C ALA A 35 -8.06 -8.92 17.97
N ILE A 36 -6.84 -8.51 17.62
CA ILE A 36 -6.07 -9.13 16.52
C ILE A 36 -5.70 -10.58 16.87
N ALA A 37 -5.31 -10.87 18.10
CA ALA A 37 -5.02 -12.24 18.53
C ALA A 37 -6.23 -13.18 18.34
N LYS A 38 -7.42 -12.74 18.75
CA LYS A 38 -8.67 -13.50 18.51
C LYS A 38 -8.99 -13.67 17.03
N LEU A 39 -8.74 -12.64 16.23
CA LEU A 39 -8.93 -12.72 14.78
C LEU A 39 -7.98 -13.75 14.16
N ARG A 40 -6.70 -13.76 14.57
CA ARG A 40 -5.72 -14.77 14.15
C ARG A 40 -6.19 -16.19 14.47
N GLU A 41 -6.67 -16.44 15.68
CA GLU A 41 -7.23 -17.74 16.08
C GLU A 41 -8.36 -18.18 15.16
N SER A 42 -9.30 -17.26 14.85
CA SER A 42 -10.43 -17.56 13.97
C SER A 42 -9.99 -17.83 12.52
N LEU A 43 -8.87 -17.24 12.06
CA LEU A 43 -8.35 -17.44 10.69
C LEU A 43 -7.64 -18.77 10.49
N ASN A 44 -7.25 -19.46 11.57
CA ASN A 44 -6.67 -20.82 11.48
C ASN A 44 -7.68 -21.85 10.96
N ASP A 45 -8.97 -21.64 11.27
CA ASP A 45 -10.05 -22.56 10.90
C ASP A 45 -10.70 -22.18 9.54
N VAL A 46 -10.21 -21.12 8.90
CA VAL A 46 -10.76 -20.61 7.64
C VAL A 46 -9.72 -20.72 6.53
N GLU A 47 -10.03 -21.47 5.49
CA GLU A 47 -9.18 -21.58 4.30
C GLU A 47 -9.39 -20.41 3.34
N GLY A 48 -8.48 -20.27 2.36
CA GLY A 48 -8.54 -19.29 1.29
C GLY A 48 -7.52 -18.17 1.40
N ARG A 49 -7.51 -17.34 0.36
CA ARG A 49 -6.64 -16.18 0.24
C ARG A 49 -7.14 -15.03 1.09
N ILE A 50 -6.25 -14.29 1.71
CA ILE A 50 -6.56 -13.15 2.58
C ILE A 50 -5.95 -11.88 1.97
N VAL A 51 -6.79 -11.00 1.44
CA VAL A 51 -6.39 -9.69 0.94
C VAL A 51 -6.55 -8.65 2.04
N VAL A 52 -5.48 -7.97 2.43
CA VAL A 52 -5.48 -6.93 3.46
C VAL A 52 -5.24 -5.58 2.80
N ALA A 53 -6.28 -4.77 2.74
CA ALA A 53 -6.31 -3.49 2.05
C ALA A 53 -6.38 -2.31 3.04
N GLY A 54 -5.42 -1.38 2.96
CA GLY A 54 -5.43 -0.15 3.74
C GLY A 54 -6.10 0.99 2.98
N HIS A 55 -6.91 1.81 3.69
CA HIS A 55 -7.61 2.97 3.13
C HIS A 55 -7.44 4.20 4.04
N THR A 56 -7.43 5.38 3.43
CA THR A 56 -7.47 6.67 4.12
C THR A 56 -8.72 7.46 3.73
N ASP A 57 -8.91 8.60 4.37
CA ASP A 57 -9.76 9.64 3.83
C ASP A 57 -9.01 10.50 2.80
N ASN A 58 -9.67 11.50 2.24
CA ASN A 58 -9.11 12.40 1.23
C ASN A 58 -8.23 13.52 1.79
N ILE A 59 -7.97 13.58 3.11
CA ILE A 59 -7.06 14.57 3.68
C ILE A 59 -5.62 14.11 3.43
N PRO A 60 -4.81 14.88 2.67
CA PRO A 60 -3.45 14.49 2.38
C PRO A 60 -2.60 14.44 3.65
N ILE A 61 -1.83 13.34 3.82
CA ILE A 61 -0.79 13.25 4.85
C ILE A 61 0.57 13.57 4.23
N LYS A 62 1.36 14.36 4.97
CA LYS A 62 2.76 14.60 4.65
C LYS A 62 3.54 14.80 5.95
N THR A 63 4.24 13.76 6.37
CA THR A 63 5.05 13.76 7.60
C THR A 63 6.45 13.23 7.29
N ALA A 64 7.34 13.26 8.26
CA ALA A 64 8.67 12.65 8.12
C ALA A 64 8.60 11.13 7.90
N ARG A 65 7.53 10.49 8.38
CA ARG A 65 7.33 9.03 8.31
C ARG A 65 6.54 8.60 7.07
N PHE A 66 5.57 9.40 6.64
CA PHE A 66 4.69 9.07 5.51
C PHE A 66 4.61 10.26 4.56
N ARG A 67 5.00 10.08 3.31
CA ARG A 67 5.00 11.11 2.27
C ARG A 67 3.61 11.26 1.62
N SER A 68 2.75 10.25 1.74
CA SER A 68 1.43 10.21 1.10
C SER A 68 0.45 9.27 1.80
N ASN A 69 -0.83 9.40 1.46
CA ASN A 69 -1.89 8.49 1.87
C ASN A 69 -1.63 7.04 1.39
N TRP A 70 -0.94 6.86 0.27
CA TRP A 70 -0.52 5.55 -0.24
C TRP A 70 0.44 4.85 0.71
N GLU A 71 1.48 5.56 1.20
CA GLU A 71 2.43 5.01 2.14
C GLU A 71 1.78 4.69 3.50
N LEU A 72 0.94 5.56 4.00
CA LEU A 72 0.25 5.34 5.28
C LEU A 72 -0.67 4.12 5.19
N SER A 73 -1.49 4.03 4.14
CA SER A 73 -2.44 2.92 3.97
C SER A 73 -1.74 1.58 3.80
N SER A 74 -0.69 1.52 2.96
CA SER A 74 0.14 0.32 2.79
C SER A 74 0.80 -0.11 4.10
N SER A 75 1.39 0.85 4.83
CA SER A 75 2.05 0.56 6.12
C SER A 75 1.08 0.02 7.17
N ARG A 76 -0.16 0.48 7.18
CA ARG A 76 -1.20 -0.05 8.07
C ARG A 76 -1.60 -1.47 7.71
N ALA A 77 -1.75 -1.77 6.41
CA ALA A 77 -2.02 -3.13 5.95
C ALA A 77 -0.87 -4.08 6.31
N VAL A 78 0.38 -3.65 6.11
CA VAL A 78 1.58 -4.40 6.54
C VAL A 78 1.55 -4.67 8.05
N SER A 79 1.23 -3.67 8.88
CA SER A 79 1.18 -3.86 10.34
C SER A 79 0.12 -4.89 10.74
N VAL A 80 -1.05 -4.90 10.07
CA VAL A 80 -2.09 -5.93 10.32
C VAL A 80 -1.56 -7.32 10.01
N VAL A 81 -0.92 -7.50 8.85
CA VAL A 81 -0.38 -8.81 8.45
C VAL A 81 0.73 -9.27 9.41
N HIS A 82 1.63 -8.37 9.82
CA HIS A 82 2.68 -8.72 10.79
C HIS A 82 2.09 -9.24 12.10
N GLU A 83 1.10 -8.54 12.67
CA GLU A 83 0.45 -8.97 13.92
C GLU A 83 -0.33 -10.28 13.75
N LEU A 84 -0.93 -10.52 12.58
CA LEU A 84 -1.61 -11.80 12.30
C LEU A 84 -0.63 -12.96 12.15
N LEU A 85 0.54 -12.72 11.58
CA LEU A 85 1.59 -13.73 11.41
C LEU A 85 2.41 -13.98 12.70
N GLU A 86 2.27 -13.12 13.72
CA GLU A 86 2.93 -13.31 14.99
C GLU A 86 2.48 -14.63 15.62
N GLY A 87 3.43 -15.46 16.04
CA GLY A 87 3.17 -16.80 16.57
C GLY A 87 3.18 -17.93 15.54
N GLY A 88 3.30 -17.62 14.22
CA GLY A 88 3.62 -18.60 13.18
C GLY A 88 2.54 -19.64 12.88
N THR A 89 1.28 -19.38 13.24
CA THR A 89 0.16 -20.34 13.02
C THR A 89 -0.50 -20.20 11.66
N LEU A 90 -0.39 -19.02 11.01
CA LEU A 90 -0.95 -18.75 9.69
C LEU A 90 0.13 -18.83 8.61
N ASP A 91 -0.22 -19.41 7.45
CA ASP A 91 0.66 -19.45 6.28
C ASP A 91 0.81 -18.05 5.66
N PRO A 92 2.04 -17.50 5.59
CA PRO A 92 2.28 -16.20 4.95
C PRO A 92 1.87 -16.16 3.47
N GLY A 93 1.93 -17.28 2.75
CA GLY A 93 1.53 -17.39 1.34
C GLY A 93 0.06 -17.05 1.07
N ARG A 94 -0.79 -17.12 2.09
CA ARG A 94 -2.21 -16.73 1.98
C ARG A 94 -2.45 -15.23 1.91
N PHE A 95 -1.47 -14.39 2.27
CA PHE A 95 -1.69 -12.96 2.44
C PHE A 95 -1.29 -12.16 1.20
N VAL A 96 -2.15 -11.22 0.84
CA VAL A 96 -1.87 -10.15 -0.13
C VAL A 96 -2.09 -8.82 0.55
N ILE A 97 -1.18 -7.88 0.33
CA ILE A 97 -1.20 -6.56 0.95
C ILE A 97 -1.46 -5.51 -0.13
N GLU A 98 -2.45 -4.66 0.11
CA GLU A 98 -2.81 -3.56 -0.76
C GLU A 98 -2.88 -2.24 0.00
N GLY A 99 -2.42 -1.15 -0.63
CA GLY A 99 -2.57 0.19 -0.10
C GLY A 99 -3.31 1.05 -1.12
N HIS A 100 -4.51 1.48 -0.79
CA HIS A 100 -5.38 2.21 -1.72
C HIS A 100 -5.39 3.73 -1.49
N GLY A 101 -4.76 4.23 -0.42
CA GLY A 101 -4.89 5.64 -0.07
C GLY A 101 -6.36 6.01 0.05
N ASP A 102 -6.74 7.10 -0.60
CA ASP A 102 -8.11 7.63 -0.69
C ASP A 102 -8.82 7.28 -2.00
N ALA A 103 -8.24 6.40 -2.84
CA ALA A 103 -8.78 6.08 -4.17
C ALA A 103 -10.09 5.25 -4.13
N HIS A 104 -10.32 4.49 -3.05
CA HIS A 104 -11.50 3.63 -2.89
C HIS A 104 -12.28 3.96 -1.59
N PRO A 105 -12.98 5.10 -1.55
CA PRO A 105 -13.74 5.50 -0.37
C PRO A 105 -14.97 4.60 -0.18
N LEU A 106 -15.27 4.26 1.08
CA LEU A 106 -16.49 3.52 1.44
C LEU A 106 -17.73 4.42 1.37
N THR A 107 -17.56 5.70 1.65
CA THR A 107 -18.57 6.74 1.59
C THR A 107 -17.94 8.07 1.17
N THR A 108 -18.75 9.12 0.96
CA THR A 108 -18.27 10.47 0.64
C THR A 108 -17.33 11.01 1.74
N ASN A 109 -16.41 11.92 1.38
CA ASN A 109 -15.47 12.52 2.34
C ASN A 109 -15.92 13.88 2.90
N ASP A 110 -17.19 14.24 2.75
CA ASP A 110 -17.77 15.53 3.06
C ASP A 110 -17.87 15.83 4.56
N THR A 111 -18.13 14.83 5.39
CA THR A 111 -18.22 14.99 6.85
C THR A 111 -17.09 14.30 7.59
N PRO A 112 -16.75 14.76 8.82
CA PRO A 112 -15.76 14.09 9.66
C PRO A 112 -16.13 12.63 9.97
N GLU A 113 -17.42 12.33 10.12
CA GLU A 113 -17.96 11.00 10.38
C GLU A 113 -17.73 10.08 9.19
N ASN A 114 -18.02 10.55 7.99
CA ASN A 114 -17.80 9.83 6.74
C ASN A 114 -16.29 9.58 6.51
N ARG A 115 -15.44 10.59 6.72
CA ARG A 115 -13.99 10.39 6.67
C ARG A 115 -13.50 9.33 7.65
N ALA A 116 -14.09 9.28 8.85
CA ALA A 116 -13.74 8.26 9.84
C ALA A 116 -14.15 6.84 9.42
N LEU A 117 -15.16 6.69 8.55
CA LEU A 117 -15.53 5.41 7.92
C LEU A 117 -14.53 5.01 6.84
N ASN A 118 -14.04 5.99 6.06
CA ASN A 118 -13.07 5.75 5.00
C ASN A 118 -11.70 5.33 5.57
N ARG A 119 -11.27 5.88 6.72
CA ARG A 119 -10.02 5.47 7.40
C ARG A 119 -10.20 4.09 8.05
N ARG A 120 -9.84 3.06 7.32
CA ARG A 120 -9.99 1.65 7.72
C ARG A 120 -8.89 0.76 7.15
N VAL A 121 -8.73 -0.41 7.72
CA VAL A 121 -8.13 -1.56 7.06
C VAL A 121 -9.25 -2.57 6.81
N GLU A 122 -9.32 -3.07 5.60
CA GLU A 122 -10.29 -4.07 5.16
C GLU A 122 -9.54 -5.38 4.89
N MET A 123 -10.05 -6.46 5.42
CA MET A 123 -9.52 -7.79 5.17
C MET A 123 -10.62 -8.59 4.47
N THR A 124 -10.32 -9.07 3.28
CA THR A 124 -11.21 -9.92 2.50
C THR A 124 -10.64 -11.33 2.44
N ILE A 125 -11.42 -12.31 2.94
CA ILE A 125 -11.10 -13.72 2.83
C ILE A 125 -11.88 -14.26 1.65
N GLU A 126 -11.18 -14.76 0.64
CA GLU A 126 -11.75 -15.37 -0.56
C GLU A 126 -11.70 -16.88 -0.43
N GLN A 127 -12.87 -17.50 -0.19
CA GLN A 127 -13.01 -18.95 -0.11
C GLN A 127 -13.35 -19.52 -1.49
N GLY A 128 -12.74 -20.65 -1.86
CA GLY A 128 -13.13 -21.42 -3.05
C GLY A 128 -12.68 -20.87 -4.39
N ARG A 129 -11.62 -20.03 -4.42
CA ARG A 129 -10.79 -19.93 -5.62
C ARG A 129 -9.69 -20.97 -5.50
N ASP A 130 -9.83 -22.04 -6.28
CA ASP A 130 -8.65 -22.77 -6.72
C ASP A 130 -7.67 -21.74 -7.23
N GLU A 131 -6.50 -21.65 -6.62
CA GLU A 131 -5.44 -20.76 -7.07
C GLU A 131 -5.19 -21.11 -8.54
N GLU A 132 -5.63 -20.24 -9.44
CA GLU A 132 -4.96 -20.17 -10.73
C GLU A 132 -3.56 -19.67 -10.39
N PRO A 133 -2.53 -20.52 -10.44
CA PRO A 133 -1.18 -20.11 -10.11
C PRO A 133 -0.90 -18.93 -11.03
N LEU A 134 -0.40 -17.82 -10.44
CA LEU A 134 0.17 -16.74 -11.24
C LEU A 134 1.05 -17.42 -12.27
N PRO A 135 0.84 -17.20 -13.59
CA PRO A 135 1.65 -17.86 -14.59
C PRO A 135 3.10 -17.59 -14.24
N ASP A 136 3.86 -18.68 -14.06
CA ASP A 136 5.31 -18.69 -13.83
C ASP A 136 6.03 -18.25 -15.13
N GLU A 137 5.45 -17.25 -15.80
CA GLU A 137 6.06 -16.58 -16.91
C GLU A 137 7.16 -15.67 -16.34
N PRO A 138 8.43 -16.06 -16.49
CA PRO A 138 9.51 -15.15 -16.20
C PRO A 138 9.27 -13.89 -17.04
N ILE A 139 9.40 -12.71 -16.44
CA ILE A 139 9.31 -11.39 -17.09
C ILE A 139 10.45 -11.21 -18.14
N ALA A 140 10.83 -12.27 -18.81
CA ALA A 140 11.85 -12.35 -19.81
C ALA A 140 11.20 -12.55 -21.18
N ARG A 141 10.52 -11.52 -21.68
CA ARG A 141 10.36 -11.28 -23.14
C ARG A 141 9.76 -9.92 -23.40
N LEU A 142 10.40 -8.87 -22.92
CA LEU A 142 10.50 -7.68 -23.76
C LEU A 142 11.55 -8.00 -24.82
N GLU A 143 11.23 -8.86 -25.75
CA GLU A 143 11.96 -8.92 -26.99
C GLU A 143 11.72 -7.59 -27.69
N THR A 144 12.73 -6.73 -27.63
CA THR A 144 12.87 -5.57 -28.50
C THR A 144 12.86 -6.10 -29.94
N ASN A 145 11.70 -6.08 -30.55
CA ASN A 145 11.56 -6.28 -31.98
C ASN A 145 12.14 -5.04 -32.70
N VAL A 146 13.46 -4.93 -32.68
CA VAL A 146 14.18 -4.06 -33.63
C VAL A 146 14.42 -4.88 -34.86
N SER A 147 13.36 -5.08 -35.65
CA SER A 147 13.47 -5.61 -36.99
C SER A 147 13.89 -4.49 -37.96
N GLY A 148 15.13 -4.54 -38.33
CA GLY A 148 15.66 -4.15 -39.63
C GLY A 148 15.20 -2.85 -40.30
N SER A 149 16.01 -1.80 -40.17
CA SER A 149 16.25 -0.92 -41.30
C SER A 149 17.72 -0.43 -41.29
N SER A 150 18.32 -0.55 -42.43
CA SER A 150 19.67 -0.24 -42.88
C SER A 150 20.22 1.12 -42.43
N PRO A 151 21.54 1.31 -42.29
CA PRO A 151 22.13 2.54 -41.74
C PRO A 151 22.06 3.67 -42.74
N ALA A 152 21.24 4.67 -42.48
CA ALA A 152 21.35 5.99 -43.09
C ALA A 152 22.39 6.83 -42.33
N THR A 153 23.40 7.26 -43.04
CA THR A 153 24.47 8.16 -42.68
C THR A 153 23.96 9.36 -41.85
N VAL A 154 24.24 9.41 -40.57
CA VAL A 154 23.89 10.55 -39.73
C VAL A 154 25.09 11.49 -39.68
N ASN A 155 24.89 12.64 -40.30
CA ASN A 155 25.79 13.81 -40.26
C ASN A 155 25.94 14.30 -38.82
N GLU A 156 27.16 14.35 -38.33
CA GLU A 156 27.53 14.72 -36.96
C GLU A 156 27.33 16.22 -36.73
N THR A 157 26.18 16.65 -36.25
CA THR A 157 25.95 18.01 -35.77
C THR A 157 26.27 18.05 -34.27
N ARG A 158 27.47 18.55 -34.00
CA ARG A 158 28.02 18.84 -32.66
C ARG A 158 27.12 19.82 -31.91
N VAL A 159 26.31 19.33 -30.98
CA VAL A 159 25.53 20.15 -30.06
C VAL A 159 26.48 20.63 -28.93
N VAL A 160 26.76 21.93 -28.94
CA VAL A 160 27.51 22.59 -27.87
C VAL A 160 26.57 22.79 -26.67
N ALA A 161 26.90 22.20 -25.52
CA ALA A 161 26.15 22.40 -24.28
C ALA A 161 26.28 23.87 -23.79
N PRO A 162 25.24 24.46 -23.23
CA PRO A 162 25.34 25.81 -22.65
C PRO A 162 26.15 25.78 -21.36
N VAL A 163 27.17 26.66 -21.31
CA VAL A 163 27.99 26.91 -20.12
C VAL A 163 27.14 27.68 -19.11
N ILE A 164 26.89 27.10 -17.95
CA ILE A 164 26.26 27.77 -16.81
C ILE A 164 27.36 28.57 -16.09
N PRO A 165 27.26 29.91 -15.94
CA PRO A 165 28.24 30.67 -15.18
C PRO A 165 28.13 30.37 -13.67
N ALA A 166 29.28 30.19 -13.02
CA ALA A 166 29.36 29.97 -11.57
C ALA A 166 28.90 31.22 -10.78
N PRO A 167 28.28 31.03 -9.59
CA PRO A 167 27.87 32.16 -8.76
C PRO A 167 29.08 32.90 -8.20
N ALA A 168 29.01 34.24 -8.25
CA ALA A 168 30.04 35.14 -7.76
C ALA A 168 30.21 35.00 -6.24
N VAL A 169 31.46 34.84 -5.80
CA VAL A 169 31.88 34.84 -4.39
C VAL A 169 31.91 36.29 -3.90
N PRO A 170 31.24 36.67 -2.80
CA PRO A 170 31.37 38.01 -2.23
C PRO A 170 32.76 38.15 -1.58
N GLY A 171 33.47 39.20 -1.96
CA GLY A 171 34.78 39.56 -1.44
C GLY A 171 34.74 40.02 0.03
N PRO A 172 35.88 40.01 0.74
CA PRO A 172 35.94 40.35 2.15
C PRO A 172 35.77 41.84 2.39
N THR A 173 34.85 42.19 3.28
CA THR A 173 34.75 43.52 3.87
C THR A 173 35.85 43.66 4.92
N THR A 174 36.78 44.57 4.73
CA THR A 174 37.77 45.03 5.74
C THR A 174 37.29 46.30 6.43
N PRO A 175 37.81 46.61 7.63
CA PRO A 175 37.16 47.27 8.76
C PRO A 175 36.90 48.76 8.62
#